data_e3525a7bb716ea99393d335a39f13d86
#
_entry.id   e3525a7bb716ea99393d335a39f13d86
#
_cell.length_a   1.000
_cell.length_b   1.000
_cell.length_c   1.000
_cell.angle_alpha   90.00
_cell.angle_beta   90.00
_cell.angle_gamma   90.00
#
_symmetry.space_group_name_H-M   'P 1'
#
loop_
_entity.id
_entity.type
_entity.pdbx_description
1 polymer ?
#
loop_
_entity_poly.entity_id
_entity_poly.type
_entity_poly.pdbx_seq_one_letter_code
_entity_poly.pdbx_strand_id
1 'polypeptide(L)'
;MPQPTSPNLKSKIQNLKSHSLYERALHVFPSGVTHDNRYFGEVEPVYIERAAGSRKWDVDGNEYIDYWMGHGALLLGHGHPAIVEAAQRQMSRGTHYGGSHALEVEWGELIQRLVPSAERVKFTGSGTEATMMAVRLARAHTGREKFLKFQGHFHGWSDAMTAGFHAPFNVPSSVGIAQSTLDNVIVAPTDLVDVERIFSGQSGEIACGILEPTGASYGTIPLPEGFLAGLRDLTQRYDVLLVFDEIVTGFRYSPGGVQQQTGVIPDLTTLAKIVAGGLPGGAVVGKADVMSALEFRPGDAEWNRYHRINHPGTFNANPLSAAAGVAMLEIAGTGEPQEYIERLGRTLITEMNRAISELGIEGSCVYGDGPIFHILLGRGACANRDGTLLAGSADTLTLRQANTSEVKAALQKGMMRRGVDLMSGHAGIIATSHTEADVAQTATAFYETLKEMQEDRLLDKAVKSLWETL
;
A
#
# COMPACT_ATOMS: atom_id res chain seq x y z
N MET A 1 -36.98 27.69 -34.74
CA MET A 1 -35.71 27.08 -34.98
C MET A 1 -35.25 26.44 -33.66
N PRO A 2 -35.12 25.12 -33.58
CA PRO A 2 -34.64 24.48 -32.37
C PRO A 2 -33.13 24.68 -32.26
N GLN A 3 -32.65 25.00 -31.05
CA GLN A 3 -31.24 25.10 -30.72
C GLN A 3 -30.55 23.73 -30.84
N PRO A 4 -29.27 23.67 -31.23
CA PRO A 4 -28.55 22.42 -31.33
C PRO A 4 -28.30 21.88 -29.93
N THR A 5 -28.90 20.74 -29.61
CA THR A 5 -28.55 19.89 -28.48
C THR A 5 -27.10 19.48 -28.61
N SER A 6 -26.29 19.78 -27.58
CA SER A 6 -24.91 19.34 -27.48
C SER A 6 -24.83 17.82 -27.70
N PRO A 7 -23.83 17.31 -28.40
CA PRO A 7 -23.70 15.89 -28.64
C PRO A 7 -23.42 15.21 -27.28
N ASN A 8 -24.38 14.40 -26.88
CA ASN A 8 -24.38 13.53 -25.72
C ASN A 8 -23.08 12.70 -25.70
N LEU A 9 -22.18 13.00 -24.78
CA LEU A 9 -20.92 12.27 -24.53
C LEU A 9 -21.16 10.86 -23.90
N LYS A 10 -22.31 10.26 -24.24
CA LYS A 10 -22.58 8.83 -24.04
C LYS A 10 -21.97 8.08 -25.18
N SER A 11 -20.66 7.89 -25.17
CA SER A 11 -20.17 7.05 -26.22
C SER A 11 -18.81 6.45 -25.97
N LYS A 12 -18.81 5.22 -26.26
CA LYS A 12 -17.78 4.36 -26.84
C LYS A 12 -16.92 3.52 -25.91
N ILE A 13 -17.25 3.36 -24.66
CA ILE A 13 -16.97 2.08 -24.03
C ILE A 13 -18.32 1.43 -23.79
N GLN A 14 -18.82 0.65 -24.73
CA GLN A 14 -19.90 -0.29 -24.47
C GLN A 14 -19.27 -1.49 -23.77
N ASN A 15 -19.11 -1.44 -22.46
CA ASN A 15 -18.63 -2.54 -21.62
C ASN A 15 -19.73 -3.61 -21.46
N LEU A 16 -20.24 -4.14 -22.57
CA LEU A 16 -21.38 -5.07 -22.56
C LEU A 16 -21.08 -6.38 -21.82
N LYS A 17 -19.85 -6.88 -21.96
CA LYS A 17 -19.44 -8.10 -21.24
C LYS A 17 -19.14 -7.81 -19.77
N SER A 18 -18.47 -6.70 -19.47
CA SER A 18 -18.21 -6.24 -18.08
C SER A 18 -19.53 -6.03 -17.35
N HIS A 19 -20.52 -5.38 -17.97
CA HIS A 19 -21.84 -5.17 -17.40
C HIS A 19 -22.54 -6.51 -17.07
N SER A 20 -22.59 -7.45 -18.04
CA SER A 20 -23.16 -8.77 -17.83
C SER A 20 -22.47 -9.57 -16.73
N LEU A 21 -21.14 -9.44 -16.61
CA LEU A 21 -20.38 -10.04 -15.51
C LEU A 21 -20.72 -9.41 -14.16
N TYR A 22 -20.89 -8.08 -14.13
CA TYR A 22 -21.25 -7.36 -12.92
C TYR A 22 -22.65 -7.72 -12.44
N GLU A 23 -23.64 -7.81 -13.33
CA GLU A 23 -24.97 -8.31 -12.98
C GLU A 23 -24.91 -9.72 -12.33
N ARG A 24 -24.12 -10.62 -12.90
CA ARG A 24 -23.92 -11.96 -12.32
C ARG A 24 -23.20 -11.88 -10.98
N ALA A 25 -22.20 -11.00 -10.84
CA ALA A 25 -21.44 -10.82 -9.61
C ALA A 25 -22.28 -10.30 -8.45
N LEU A 26 -23.28 -9.45 -8.72
CA LEU A 26 -24.25 -8.97 -7.72
C LEU A 26 -25.07 -10.11 -7.08
N HIS A 27 -25.24 -11.25 -7.76
CA HIS A 27 -25.89 -12.43 -7.20
C HIS A 27 -24.95 -13.34 -6.40
N VAL A 28 -23.62 -13.17 -6.54
CA VAL A 28 -22.61 -14.07 -5.94
C VAL A 28 -21.85 -13.36 -4.82
N PHE A 29 -21.53 -12.09 -4.99
CA PHE A 29 -20.70 -11.32 -4.07
C PHE A 29 -21.47 -10.14 -3.49
N PRO A 30 -21.24 -9.79 -2.20
CA PRO A 30 -21.75 -8.54 -1.65
C PRO A 30 -21.32 -7.34 -2.53
N SER A 31 -22.29 -6.55 -2.97
CA SER A 31 -22.08 -5.40 -3.88
C SER A 31 -21.36 -5.74 -5.21
N GLY A 32 -21.33 -7.03 -5.61
CA GLY A 32 -20.72 -7.48 -6.86
C GLY A 32 -19.18 -7.43 -6.92
N VAL A 33 -18.50 -7.19 -5.78
CA VAL A 33 -17.04 -7.08 -5.71
C VAL A 33 -16.44 -7.97 -4.61
N THR A 34 -15.19 -8.38 -4.79
CA THR A 34 -14.44 -9.19 -3.81
C THR A 34 -13.35 -8.40 -3.08
N HIS A 35 -13.25 -7.11 -3.32
CA HIS A 35 -12.31 -6.20 -2.67
C HIS A 35 -12.89 -4.78 -2.67
N ASP A 36 -12.92 -4.12 -1.51
CA ASP A 36 -13.56 -2.82 -1.30
C ASP A 36 -13.07 -1.74 -2.28
N ASN A 37 -11.76 -1.71 -2.57
CA ASN A 37 -11.20 -0.75 -3.53
C ASN A 37 -11.63 -0.97 -4.99
N ARG A 38 -12.39 -2.00 -5.30
CA ARG A 38 -13.01 -2.25 -6.61
C ARG A 38 -14.43 -1.69 -6.72
N TYR A 39 -14.97 -1.19 -5.62
CA TYR A 39 -16.29 -0.55 -5.59
C TYR A 39 -16.14 0.97 -5.72
N PHE A 40 -16.61 1.52 -6.83
CA PHE A 40 -16.57 2.96 -7.15
C PHE A 40 -17.96 3.61 -7.19
N GLY A 41 -18.86 3.15 -6.33
CA GLY A 41 -20.24 3.69 -6.29
C GLY A 41 -21.01 3.41 -7.57
N GLU A 42 -21.33 4.46 -8.33
CA GLU A 42 -22.11 4.35 -9.59
C GLU A 42 -21.28 3.88 -10.80
N VAL A 43 -19.96 3.68 -10.63
CA VAL A 43 -19.09 3.19 -11.70
C VAL A 43 -18.97 1.69 -11.58
N GLU A 44 -19.47 0.97 -12.58
CA GLU A 44 -19.33 -0.48 -12.64
C GLU A 44 -17.86 -0.91 -12.72
N PRO A 45 -17.47 -2.00 -12.01
CA PRO A 45 -16.12 -2.49 -12.06
C PRO A 45 -15.78 -3.05 -13.46
N VAL A 46 -14.56 -2.80 -13.90
CA VAL A 46 -14.02 -3.36 -15.14
C VAL A 46 -13.49 -4.77 -14.85
N TYR A 47 -13.83 -5.73 -15.72
CA TYR A 47 -13.38 -7.13 -15.60
C TYR A 47 -12.18 -7.36 -16.50
N ILE A 48 -11.01 -7.61 -15.88
CA ILE A 48 -9.75 -7.81 -16.59
C ILE A 48 -9.64 -9.26 -17.06
N GLU A 49 -9.35 -9.45 -18.34
CA GLU A 49 -9.15 -10.76 -18.98
C GLU A 49 -7.69 -11.20 -18.93
N ARG A 50 -6.75 -10.26 -19.17
CA ARG A 50 -5.31 -10.53 -19.19
C ARG A 50 -4.50 -9.30 -18.86
N ALA A 51 -3.24 -9.51 -18.50
CA ALA A 51 -2.27 -8.44 -18.28
C ALA A 51 -0.86 -8.90 -18.67
N ALA A 52 -0.03 -7.97 -19.15
CA ALA A 52 1.37 -8.21 -19.50
C ALA A 52 2.18 -6.91 -19.39
N GLY A 53 3.36 -6.97 -18.77
CA GLY A 53 4.20 -5.78 -18.58
C GLY A 53 3.50 -4.68 -17.80
N SER A 54 3.42 -3.48 -18.38
CA SER A 54 2.71 -2.32 -17.82
C SER A 54 1.23 -2.26 -18.18
N ARG A 55 0.71 -3.23 -18.92
CA ARG A 55 -0.61 -3.19 -19.53
C ARG A 55 -1.56 -4.25 -19.02
N LYS A 56 -2.86 -3.92 -19.04
CA LYS A 56 -3.95 -4.88 -18.82
C LYS A 56 -5.07 -4.63 -19.83
N TRP A 57 -5.81 -5.70 -20.13
CA TRP A 57 -6.93 -5.69 -21.08
C TRP A 57 -8.18 -6.22 -20.39
N ASP A 58 -9.29 -5.50 -20.58
CA ASP A 58 -10.58 -5.96 -20.10
C ASP A 58 -11.24 -6.97 -21.05
N VAL A 59 -12.33 -7.57 -20.59
CA VAL A 59 -13.13 -8.55 -21.35
C VAL A 59 -13.81 -7.94 -22.58
N ASP A 60 -13.91 -6.63 -22.66
CA ASP A 60 -14.48 -5.87 -23.78
C ASP A 60 -13.40 -5.46 -24.79
N GLY A 61 -12.13 -5.76 -24.52
CA GLY A 61 -10.98 -5.53 -25.39
C GLY A 61 -10.30 -4.18 -25.23
N ASN A 62 -10.67 -3.39 -24.22
CA ASN A 62 -9.99 -2.12 -23.95
C ASN A 62 -8.64 -2.38 -23.28
N GLU A 63 -7.64 -1.57 -23.64
CA GLU A 63 -6.27 -1.62 -23.11
C GLU A 63 -6.03 -0.46 -22.16
N TYR A 64 -5.35 -0.74 -21.05
CA TYR A 64 -5.00 0.27 -20.04
C TYR A 64 -3.53 0.14 -19.63
N ILE A 65 -2.83 1.29 -19.49
CA ILE A 65 -1.62 1.37 -18.67
C ILE A 65 -2.05 1.18 -17.23
N ASP A 66 -1.47 0.21 -16.54
CA ASP A 66 -1.88 -0.19 -15.19
C ASP A 66 -0.99 0.42 -14.12
N TYR A 67 -1.53 1.37 -13.35
CA TYR A 67 -0.86 1.92 -12.17
C TYR A 67 -1.33 1.29 -10.84
N TRP A 68 -2.15 0.24 -10.89
CA TRP A 68 -2.43 -0.57 -9.70
C TRP A 68 -1.30 -1.55 -9.39
N MET A 69 -0.71 -2.13 -10.42
CA MET A 69 0.36 -3.11 -10.30
C MET A 69 0.09 -4.17 -9.22
N GLY A 70 -1.14 -4.76 -9.27
CA GLY A 70 -1.57 -5.76 -8.29
C GLY A 70 -1.61 -5.22 -6.86
N HIS A 71 -2.11 -4.00 -6.65
CA HIS A 71 -2.06 -3.29 -5.36
C HIS A 71 -0.62 -3.13 -4.82
N GLY A 72 0.35 -2.96 -5.73
CA GLY A 72 1.76 -2.79 -5.39
C GLY A 72 2.56 -4.09 -5.25
N ALA A 73 2.00 -5.23 -5.63
CA ALA A 73 2.72 -6.51 -5.55
C ALA A 73 3.69 -6.75 -6.72
N LEU A 74 3.52 -6.03 -7.83
CA LEU A 74 4.21 -6.32 -9.09
C LEU A 74 5.31 -5.29 -9.38
N LEU A 75 6.46 -5.43 -8.71
CA LEU A 75 7.64 -4.59 -8.94
C LEU A 75 8.12 -4.66 -10.40
N LEU A 76 8.10 -5.86 -10.99
CA LEU A 76 8.59 -6.14 -12.33
C LEU A 76 7.49 -6.05 -13.42
N GLY A 77 6.25 -5.76 -13.01
CA GLY A 77 5.09 -5.75 -13.90
C GLY A 77 4.42 -7.11 -14.06
N HIS A 78 3.38 -7.14 -14.90
CA HIS A 78 2.59 -8.34 -15.13
C HIS A 78 3.34 -9.37 -15.96
N GLY A 79 3.27 -10.65 -15.53
CA GLY A 79 3.75 -11.77 -16.33
C GLY A 79 5.26 -11.74 -16.60
N HIS A 80 6.07 -11.21 -15.67
CA HIS A 80 7.52 -11.17 -15.85
C HIS A 80 8.09 -12.59 -16.04
N PRO A 81 8.91 -12.84 -17.10
CA PRO A 81 9.34 -14.18 -17.49
C PRO A 81 9.97 -14.98 -16.35
N ALA A 82 10.89 -14.39 -15.59
CA ALA A 82 11.57 -15.09 -14.49
C ALA A 82 10.59 -15.59 -13.42
N ILE A 83 9.56 -14.79 -13.08
CA ILE A 83 8.54 -15.17 -12.10
C ILE A 83 7.64 -16.28 -12.66
N VAL A 84 7.19 -16.11 -13.91
CA VAL A 84 6.34 -17.10 -14.59
C VAL A 84 7.04 -18.45 -14.69
N GLU A 85 8.30 -18.48 -15.14
CA GLU A 85 9.08 -19.70 -15.26
C GLU A 85 9.34 -20.39 -13.91
N ALA A 86 9.67 -19.61 -12.86
CA ALA A 86 9.87 -20.14 -11.52
C ALA A 86 8.58 -20.78 -10.99
N ALA A 87 7.44 -20.10 -11.13
CA ALA A 87 6.14 -20.59 -10.72
C ALA A 87 5.73 -21.84 -11.51
N GLN A 88 5.90 -21.87 -12.84
CA GLN A 88 5.57 -23.02 -13.70
C GLN A 88 6.42 -24.24 -13.34
N ARG A 89 7.73 -24.07 -13.18
CA ARG A 89 8.63 -25.17 -12.75
C ARG A 89 8.20 -25.73 -11.40
N GLN A 90 7.85 -24.86 -10.44
CA GLN A 90 7.44 -25.29 -9.13
C GLN A 90 6.05 -25.95 -9.15
N MET A 91 5.12 -25.45 -9.93
CA MET A 91 3.77 -26.01 -10.05
C MET A 91 3.82 -27.47 -10.54
N SER A 92 4.76 -27.80 -11.46
CA SER A 92 4.95 -29.17 -11.93
C SER A 92 5.54 -30.12 -10.88
N ARG A 93 6.11 -29.58 -9.79
CA ARG A 93 6.70 -30.37 -8.67
C ARG A 93 5.77 -30.43 -7.45
N GLY A 94 4.67 -29.70 -7.47
CA GLY A 94 3.68 -29.59 -6.40
C GLY A 94 3.61 -28.19 -5.79
N THR A 95 2.43 -27.85 -5.33
CA THR A 95 2.08 -26.52 -4.82
C THR A 95 2.07 -26.44 -3.29
N HIS A 96 2.04 -27.61 -2.60
CA HIS A 96 1.99 -27.71 -1.15
C HIS A 96 2.45 -29.10 -0.71
N TYR A 97 3.52 -29.17 0.09
CA TYR A 97 4.11 -30.44 0.49
C TYR A 97 3.66 -30.96 1.86
N GLY A 98 3.16 -30.07 2.73
CA GLY A 98 2.93 -30.42 4.14
C GLY A 98 4.24 -30.71 4.91
N GLY A 99 5.38 -30.31 4.35
CA GLY A 99 6.71 -30.50 4.89
C GLY A 99 7.65 -29.38 4.45
N SER A 100 8.80 -29.26 5.12
CA SER A 100 9.84 -28.28 4.79
C SER A 100 10.52 -28.58 3.45
N HIS A 101 11.02 -27.52 2.79
CA HIS A 101 11.64 -27.63 1.47
C HIS A 101 12.79 -26.60 1.30
N ALA A 102 13.71 -26.86 0.36
CA ALA A 102 14.89 -26.02 0.16
C ALA A 102 14.55 -24.56 -0.18
N LEU A 103 13.50 -24.33 -1.00
CA LEU A 103 13.12 -22.98 -1.41
C LEU A 103 12.64 -22.08 -0.25
N GLU A 104 12.06 -22.62 0.84
CA GLU A 104 11.71 -21.79 1.99
C GLU A 104 12.96 -21.28 2.72
N VAL A 105 14.03 -22.08 2.74
CA VAL A 105 15.33 -21.71 3.33
C VAL A 105 15.98 -20.63 2.46
N GLU A 106 16.09 -20.86 1.17
CA GLU A 106 16.66 -19.93 0.20
C GLU A 106 15.93 -18.57 0.21
N TRP A 107 14.60 -18.61 0.25
CA TRP A 107 13.77 -17.42 0.36
C TRP A 107 14.02 -16.65 1.66
N GLY A 108 14.13 -17.36 2.79
CA GLY A 108 14.47 -16.77 4.09
C GLY A 108 15.87 -16.14 4.10
N GLU A 109 16.88 -16.81 3.53
CA GLU A 109 18.26 -16.31 3.43
C GLU A 109 18.35 -15.06 2.55
N LEU A 110 17.58 -14.99 1.44
CA LEU A 110 17.46 -13.78 0.61
C LEU A 110 16.90 -12.62 1.40
N ILE A 111 15.82 -12.83 2.16
CA ILE A 111 15.24 -11.79 3.00
C ILE A 111 16.25 -11.32 4.05
N GLN A 112 16.96 -12.23 4.74
CA GLN A 112 17.99 -11.89 5.73
C GLN A 112 19.13 -11.07 5.13
N ARG A 113 19.53 -11.40 3.90
CA ARG A 113 20.60 -10.66 3.19
C ARG A 113 20.19 -9.24 2.80
N LEU A 114 18.92 -9.03 2.44
CA LEU A 114 18.45 -7.77 1.89
C LEU A 114 17.91 -6.82 2.95
N VAL A 115 17.16 -7.32 3.93
CA VAL A 115 16.42 -6.51 4.91
C VAL A 115 17.24 -6.33 6.19
N PRO A 116 17.66 -5.09 6.53
CA PRO A 116 18.58 -4.85 7.66
C PRO A 116 18.10 -5.36 9.02
N SER A 117 16.78 -5.32 9.29
CA SER A 117 16.21 -5.81 10.56
C SER A 117 16.04 -7.34 10.62
N ALA A 118 16.27 -8.08 9.52
CA ALA A 118 15.91 -9.49 9.41
C ALA A 118 16.96 -10.44 10.03
N GLU A 119 17.10 -10.50 11.34
CA GLU A 119 17.92 -11.55 12.00
C GLU A 119 17.21 -12.91 11.97
N ARG A 120 15.88 -12.93 11.99
CA ARG A 120 15.03 -14.13 11.85
C ARG A 120 13.82 -13.81 10.96
N VAL A 121 13.30 -14.85 10.31
CA VAL A 121 12.16 -14.76 9.40
C VAL A 121 11.07 -15.74 9.83
N LYS A 122 9.82 -15.29 9.82
CA LYS A 122 8.63 -16.13 9.96
C LYS A 122 7.66 -15.82 8.83
N PHE A 123 7.42 -16.75 7.94
CA PHE A 123 6.47 -16.62 6.84
C PHE A 123 5.02 -16.66 7.31
N THR A 124 4.16 -15.96 6.58
CA THR A 124 2.71 -15.88 6.76
C THR A 124 2.01 -15.98 5.39
N GLY A 125 0.68 -16.18 5.39
CA GLY A 125 -0.11 -16.26 4.14
C GLY A 125 -0.44 -14.91 3.52
N SER A 126 -0.33 -13.81 4.30
CA SER A 126 -0.70 -12.47 3.86
C SER A 126 -0.04 -11.37 4.71
N GLY A 127 -0.13 -10.11 4.24
CA GLY A 127 0.32 -8.96 5.01
C GLY A 127 -0.49 -8.73 6.29
N THR A 128 -1.80 -8.97 6.28
CA THR A 128 -2.63 -8.88 7.49
C THR A 128 -2.17 -9.87 8.56
N GLU A 129 -1.85 -11.10 8.17
CA GLU A 129 -1.28 -12.08 9.09
C GLU A 129 0.10 -11.64 9.61
N ALA A 130 0.92 -11.03 8.77
CA ALA A 130 2.25 -10.52 9.18
C ALA A 130 2.11 -9.42 10.25
N THR A 131 1.21 -8.44 10.07
CA THR A 131 0.98 -7.38 11.07
C THR A 131 0.38 -7.92 12.36
N MET A 132 -0.56 -8.86 12.29
CA MET A 132 -1.08 -9.57 13.46
C MET A 132 0.04 -10.29 14.24
N MET A 133 0.93 -10.97 13.52
CA MET A 133 2.05 -11.69 14.11
C MET A 133 3.07 -10.72 14.73
N ALA A 134 3.37 -9.60 14.10
CA ALA A 134 4.30 -8.59 14.63
C ALA A 134 3.83 -8.04 15.98
N VAL A 135 2.56 -7.66 16.10
CA VAL A 135 1.99 -7.19 17.39
C VAL A 135 1.97 -8.33 18.42
N ARG A 136 1.66 -9.56 18.02
CA ARG A 136 1.69 -10.71 18.94
C ARG A 136 3.09 -11.01 19.45
N LEU A 137 4.11 -10.92 18.59
CA LEU A 137 5.53 -11.04 18.99
C LEU A 137 5.93 -9.96 19.96
N ALA A 138 5.57 -8.71 19.68
CA ALA A 138 5.86 -7.59 20.57
C ALA A 138 5.25 -7.79 21.97
N ARG A 139 3.99 -8.20 22.01
CA ARG A 139 3.29 -8.52 23.29
C ARG A 139 3.94 -9.67 24.03
N ALA A 140 4.28 -10.75 23.33
CA ALA A 140 4.90 -11.92 23.95
C ALA A 140 6.31 -11.62 24.51
N HIS A 141 7.08 -10.78 23.82
CA HIS A 141 8.43 -10.39 24.22
C HIS A 141 8.41 -9.43 25.43
N THR A 142 7.52 -8.42 25.40
CA THR A 142 7.49 -7.37 26.42
C THR A 142 6.60 -7.68 27.63
N GLY A 143 5.65 -8.62 27.49
CA GLY A 143 4.59 -8.87 28.49
C GLY A 143 3.54 -7.76 28.57
N ARG A 144 3.54 -6.79 27.63
CA ARG A 144 2.63 -5.63 27.59
C ARG A 144 1.49 -5.90 26.62
N GLU A 145 0.31 -5.30 26.86
CA GLU A 145 -0.89 -5.61 26.06
C GLU A 145 -1.19 -4.58 24.98
N LYS A 146 -0.91 -3.30 25.22
CA LYS A 146 -1.24 -2.21 24.31
C LYS A 146 -0.23 -2.09 23.16
N PHE A 147 -0.66 -1.52 22.05
CA PHE A 147 0.24 -1.04 21.00
C PHE A 147 -0.22 0.30 20.48
N LEU A 148 0.73 1.09 19.96
CA LEU A 148 0.49 2.38 19.35
C LEU A 148 0.51 2.24 17.83
N LYS A 149 -0.46 2.85 17.16
CA LYS A 149 -0.48 3.05 15.70
C LYS A 149 -0.80 4.50 15.38
N PHE A 150 -0.58 4.91 14.14
CA PHE A 150 -0.76 6.29 13.73
C PHE A 150 -2.06 6.49 12.93
N GLN A 151 -2.62 7.71 13.04
CA GLN A 151 -3.80 8.13 12.32
C GLN A 151 -3.60 7.98 10.81
N GLY A 152 -4.56 7.34 10.16
CA GLY A 152 -4.54 7.16 8.72
C GLY A 152 -3.70 5.99 8.19
N HIS A 153 -2.85 5.36 9.02
CA HIS A 153 -2.05 4.22 8.61
C HIS A 153 -2.89 2.94 8.47
N PHE A 154 -2.60 2.17 7.42
CA PHE A 154 -3.29 0.92 7.11
C PHE A 154 -2.38 -0.29 7.36
N HIS A 155 -2.82 -1.20 8.23
CA HIS A 155 -2.06 -2.40 8.61
C HIS A 155 -2.86 -3.69 8.44
N GLY A 156 -3.74 -3.73 7.44
CA GLY A 156 -4.66 -4.85 7.22
C GLY A 156 -6.00 -4.67 7.94
N TRP A 157 -6.84 -5.71 7.85
CA TRP A 157 -8.24 -5.65 8.27
C TRP A 157 -8.55 -6.46 9.55
N SER A 158 -7.53 -6.91 10.27
CA SER A 158 -7.74 -7.54 11.58
C SER A 158 -8.31 -6.53 12.59
N ASP A 159 -9.10 -7.01 13.54
CA ASP A 159 -9.88 -6.20 14.47
C ASP A 159 -9.09 -5.04 15.08
N ALA A 160 -7.92 -5.34 15.65
CA ALA A 160 -7.08 -4.32 16.29
C ALA A 160 -6.51 -3.28 15.32
N MET A 161 -6.38 -3.60 14.02
CA MET A 161 -5.79 -2.71 13.02
C MET A 161 -6.80 -1.76 12.38
N THR A 162 -8.10 -1.94 12.61
CA THR A 162 -9.16 -1.08 12.03
C THR A 162 -9.31 0.26 12.72
N ALA A 163 -8.82 0.40 13.97
CA ALA A 163 -8.82 1.67 14.69
C ALA A 163 -7.95 2.70 13.98
N GLY A 164 -8.39 3.96 13.94
CA GLY A 164 -7.59 5.10 13.46
C GLY A 164 -7.27 5.13 11.97
N PHE A 165 -7.89 4.31 11.14
CA PHE A 165 -7.63 4.32 9.68
C PHE A 165 -8.41 5.43 8.96
N HIS A 166 -9.69 5.62 9.27
CA HIS A 166 -10.51 6.70 8.74
C HIS A 166 -10.88 7.71 9.83
N ALA A 167 -11.10 8.95 9.46
CA ALA A 167 -11.67 9.96 10.34
C ALA A 167 -13.17 9.67 10.59
N PRO A 168 -13.69 9.92 11.82
CA PRO A 168 -12.96 10.33 13.01
C PRO A 168 -12.11 9.17 13.59
N PHE A 169 -10.82 9.45 13.87
CA PHE A 169 -9.83 8.44 14.21
C PHE A 169 -10.03 7.74 15.56
N ASN A 170 -10.99 8.17 16.34
CA ASN A 170 -11.38 7.57 17.63
C ASN A 170 -12.48 6.50 17.50
N VAL A 171 -12.90 6.18 16.28
CA VAL A 171 -13.89 5.12 15.98
C VAL A 171 -13.24 4.09 15.05
N PRO A 172 -13.54 2.79 15.20
CA PRO A 172 -13.04 1.80 14.27
C PRO A 172 -13.66 2.01 12.88
N SER A 173 -12.89 1.74 11.84
CA SER A 173 -13.36 1.86 10.44
C SER A 173 -14.22 0.68 9.98
N SER A 174 -14.59 -0.20 10.87
CA SER A 174 -15.42 -1.38 10.60
C SER A 174 -16.35 -1.68 11.78
N VAL A 175 -17.39 -2.44 11.51
CA VAL A 175 -18.32 -2.97 12.53
C VAL A 175 -17.95 -4.40 12.93
N GLY A 176 -18.52 -4.88 14.04
CA GLY A 176 -18.33 -6.26 14.50
C GLY A 176 -17.06 -6.48 15.33
N ILE A 177 -16.41 -5.41 15.79
CA ILE A 177 -15.18 -5.45 16.56
C ILE A 177 -15.51 -5.32 18.05
N ALA A 178 -14.93 -6.20 18.86
CA ALA A 178 -15.10 -6.17 20.30
C ALA A 178 -14.40 -4.94 20.92
N GLN A 179 -15.07 -4.25 21.85
CA GLN A 179 -14.50 -3.09 22.53
C GLN A 179 -13.18 -3.44 23.26
N SER A 180 -13.11 -4.62 23.87
CA SER A 180 -11.89 -5.11 24.54
C SER A 180 -10.67 -5.21 23.61
N THR A 181 -10.88 -5.40 22.31
CA THR A 181 -9.79 -5.34 21.32
C THR A 181 -9.32 -3.90 21.11
N LEU A 182 -10.27 -2.95 21.02
CA LEU A 182 -9.99 -1.54 20.81
C LEU A 182 -9.34 -0.87 22.02
N ASP A 183 -9.67 -1.31 23.24
CA ASP A 183 -9.10 -0.80 24.49
C ASP A 183 -7.57 -0.98 24.57
N ASN A 184 -7.04 -1.91 23.77
CA ASN A 184 -5.61 -2.19 23.67
C ASN A 184 -4.92 -1.49 22.48
N VAL A 185 -5.61 -0.56 21.80
CA VAL A 185 -5.05 0.18 20.66
C VAL A 185 -4.98 1.66 20.99
N ILE A 186 -3.79 2.23 20.91
CA ILE A 186 -3.58 3.67 21.04
C ILE A 186 -3.39 4.26 19.65
N VAL A 187 -4.24 5.21 19.29
CA VAL A 187 -4.14 5.92 18.00
C VAL A 187 -3.54 7.30 18.25
N ALA A 188 -2.37 7.57 17.68
CA ALA A 188 -1.65 8.83 17.80
C ALA A 188 -1.59 9.59 16.47
N PRO A 189 -1.52 10.92 16.47
CA PRO A 189 -1.10 11.68 15.29
C PRO A 189 0.39 11.40 14.99
N THR A 190 0.86 11.74 13.79
CA THR A 190 2.27 11.65 13.40
C THR A 190 3.03 12.88 13.92
N ASP A 191 3.08 13.01 15.23
CA ASP A 191 3.74 14.09 15.98
C ASP A 191 4.57 13.52 17.13
N LEU A 192 5.87 13.86 17.16
CA LEU A 192 6.78 13.33 18.17
C LEU A 192 6.49 13.81 19.60
N VAL A 193 5.92 15.01 19.77
CA VAL A 193 5.55 15.56 21.08
C VAL A 193 4.39 14.74 21.66
N ASP A 194 3.38 14.44 20.84
CA ASP A 194 2.26 13.60 21.25
C ASP A 194 2.70 12.17 21.56
N VAL A 195 3.60 11.60 20.74
CA VAL A 195 4.17 10.26 21.01
C VAL A 195 4.95 10.24 22.33
N GLU A 196 5.81 11.23 22.57
CA GLU A 196 6.57 11.31 23.83
C GLU A 196 5.64 11.47 25.04
N ARG A 197 4.60 12.28 24.92
CA ARG A 197 3.58 12.42 25.99
C ARG A 197 2.87 11.08 26.28
N ILE A 198 2.53 10.31 25.26
CA ILE A 198 1.92 8.98 25.41
C ILE A 198 2.91 8.02 26.08
N PHE A 199 4.15 7.94 25.60
CA PHE A 199 5.14 7.03 26.14
C PHE A 199 5.54 7.39 27.59
N SER A 200 5.72 8.68 27.91
CA SER A 200 6.03 9.10 29.29
C SER A 200 4.93 8.75 30.30
N GLY A 201 3.67 8.71 29.85
CA GLY A 201 2.53 8.39 30.70
C GLY A 201 2.26 6.90 30.88
N GLN A 202 2.55 6.05 29.87
CA GLN A 202 2.09 4.66 29.86
C GLN A 202 3.01 3.68 29.08
N SER A 203 4.30 3.97 28.91
CA SER A 203 5.20 3.07 28.15
C SER A 203 5.26 1.64 28.74
N GLY A 204 5.09 1.48 30.05
CA GLY A 204 5.01 0.18 30.70
C GLY A 204 3.84 -0.71 30.29
N GLU A 205 2.86 -0.17 29.54
CA GLU A 205 1.71 -0.90 29.00
C GLU A 205 1.80 -1.13 27.48
N ILE A 206 2.72 -0.42 26.77
CA ILE A 206 2.81 -0.40 25.32
C ILE A 206 3.90 -1.38 24.85
N ALA A 207 3.50 -2.40 24.11
CA ALA A 207 4.40 -3.41 23.53
C ALA A 207 5.19 -2.87 22.35
N CYS A 208 4.53 -2.15 21.44
CA CYS A 208 5.17 -1.59 20.24
C CYS A 208 4.42 -0.38 19.69
N GLY A 209 5.14 0.38 18.87
CA GLY A 209 4.57 1.31 17.89
C GLY A 209 4.71 0.75 16.48
N ILE A 210 3.64 0.78 15.68
CA ILE A 210 3.64 0.32 14.28
C ILE A 210 3.29 1.47 13.33
N LEU A 211 4.04 1.60 12.21
CA LEU A 211 3.77 2.59 11.17
C LEU A 211 4.20 2.11 9.78
N GLU A 212 3.58 2.72 8.75
CA GLU A 212 4.09 2.69 7.37
C GLU A 212 5.23 3.72 7.26
N PRO A 213 6.45 3.33 6.88
CA PRO A 213 7.62 4.22 7.02
C PRO A 213 7.69 5.35 5.97
N THR A 214 6.84 5.36 4.95
CA THR A 214 6.67 6.50 4.02
C THR A 214 5.51 7.42 4.42
N GLY A 215 4.75 7.05 5.46
CA GLY A 215 3.54 7.74 5.88
C GLY A 215 2.26 7.00 5.53
N ALA A 216 1.15 7.53 6.02
CA ALA A 216 -0.14 6.86 5.98
C ALA A 216 -0.57 6.53 4.55
N SER A 217 -1.08 5.32 4.36
CA SER A 217 -1.54 4.80 3.06
C SER A 217 -0.44 4.97 2.00
N TYR A 218 0.69 4.33 2.25
CA TYR A 218 1.88 4.32 1.38
C TYR A 218 2.34 5.71 0.90
N GLY A 219 2.25 6.72 1.76
CA GLY A 219 2.74 8.07 1.48
C GLY A 219 1.67 9.06 1.01
N THR A 220 0.38 8.69 0.97
CA THR A 220 -0.71 9.67 0.74
C THR A 220 -0.64 10.82 1.76
N ILE A 221 -0.26 10.51 2.99
CA ILE A 221 0.06 11.49 4.02
C ILE A 221 1.50 11.25 4.42
N PRO A 222 2.46 12.02 3.87
CA PRO A 222 3.87 11.86 4.16
C PRO A 222 4.18 12.06 5.64
N LEU A 223 5.21 11.40 6.12
CA LEU A 223 5.73 11.67 7.47
C LEU A 223 6.41 13.03 7.52
N PRO A 224 6.34 13.74 8.67
CA PRO A 224 7.16 14.91 8.89
C PRO A 224 8.66 14.59 8.79
N GLU A 225 9.45 15.57 8.36
CA GLU A 225 10.91 15.43 8.30
C GLU A 225 11.48 15.02 9.66
N GLY A 226 12.40 14.07 9.68
CA GLY A 226 13.03 13.56 10.91
C GLY A 226 12.13 12.65 11.78
N PHE A 227 10.86 12.45 11.42
CA PHE A 227 9.91 11.69 12.26
C PHE A 227 10.38 10.27 12.54
N LEU A 228 10.89 9.53 11.53
CA LEU A 228 11.35 8.15 11.73
C LEU A 228 12.51 8.06 12.71
N ALA A 229 13.50 8.93 12.58
CA ALA A 229 14.64 8.98 13.51
C ALA A 229 14.20 9.35 14.92
N GLY A 230 13.37 10.38 15.07
CA GLY A 230 12.84 10.78 16.37
C GLY A 230 11.97 9.70 17.01
N LEU A 231 11.15 8.99 16.24
CA LEU A 231 10.35 7.88 16.75
C LEU A 231 11.24 6.72 17.21
N ARG A 232 12.34 6.41 16.46
CA ARG A 232 13.32 5.39 16.88
C ARG A 232 13.96 5.76 18.23
N ASP A 233 14.36 7.01 18.40
CA ASP A 233 14.95 7.50 19.65
C ASP A 233 13.95 7.40 20.83
N LEU A 234 12.69 7.78 20.61
CA LEU A 234 11.64 7.66 21.60
C LEU A 234 11.37 6.20 21.96
N THR A 235 11.25 5.31 20.99
CA THR A 235 10.99 3.89 21.24
C THR A 235 12.13 3.24 22.03
N GLN A 236 13.39 3.60 21.75
CA GLN A 236 14.54 3.14 22.54
C GLN A 236 14.53 3.69 23.97
N ARG A 237 14.28 5.00 24.14
CA ARG A 237 14.26 5.66 25.44
C ARG A 237 13.20 5.09 26.37
N TYR A 238 12.05 4.74 25.85
CA TYR A 238 10.91 4.26 26.61
C TYR A 238 10.73 2.73 26.57
N ASP A 239 11.70 2.00 26.02
CA ASP A 239 11.69 0.54 25.92
C ASP A 239 10.40 0.01 25.25
N VAL A 240 9.99 0.62 24.15
CA VAL A 240 8.87 0.24 23.29
C VAL A 240 9.44 -0.31 21.99
N LEU A 241 8.94 -1.45 21.48
CA LEU A 241 9.42 -1.98 20.21
C LEU A 241 8.91 -1.13 19.02
N LEU A 242 9.76 -0.95 18.01
CA LEU A 242 9.40 -0.28 16.76
C LEU A 242 9.11 -1.32 15.69
N VAL A 243 7.94 -1.21 15.05
CA VAL A 243 7.54 -2.06 13.94
C VAL A 243 7.37 -1.23 12.68
N PHE A 244 8.11 -1.54 11.62
CA PHE A 244 7.87 -0.99 10.29
C PHE A 244 6.94 -1.91 9.50
N ASP A 245 5.84 -1.34 9.03
CA ASP A 245 4.99 -1.99 8.05
C ASP A 245 5.51 -1.67 6.65
N GLU A 246 6.34 -2.55 6.14
CA GLU A 246 6.92 -2.48 4.80
C GLU A 246 6.21 -3.40 3.79
N ILE A 247 4.93 -3.66 3.99
CA ILE A 247 4.13 -4.50 3.08
C ILE A 247 4.08 -3.89 1.66
N VAL A 248 4.04 -2.56 1.54
CA VAL A 248 4.06 -1.86 0.24
C VAL A 248 5.46 -1.40 -0.14
N THR A 249 6.23 -0.95 0.84
CA THR A 249 7.51 -0.25 0.63
C THR A 249 8.72 -1.19 0.58
N GLY A 250 8.64 -2.35 1.21
CA GLY A 250 9.71 -3.36 1.20
C GLY A 250 10.08 -3.79 -0.21
N PHE A 251 11.37 -3.81 -0.51
CA PHE A 251 11.95 -4.11 -1.82
C PHE A 251 11.54 -3.13 -2.94
N ARG A 252 10.78 -2.08 -2.63
CA ARG A 252 10.34 -1.08 -3.61
C ARG A 252 11.20 0.17 -3.60
N TYR A 253 11.51 0.71 -2.42
CA TYR A 253 12.29 1.95 -2.27
C TYR A 253 13.80 1.70 -2.31
N SER A 254 14.22 0.55 -1.86
CA SER A 254 15.56 0.00 -1.98
C SER A 254 15.48 -1.53 -1.86
N PRO A 255 16.55 -2.29 -2.13
CA PRO A 255 16.57 -3.73 -1.88
C PRO A 255 16.17 -4.13 -0.46
N GLY A 256 16.49 -3.32 0.54
CA GLY A 256 16.13 -3.55 1.95
C GLY A 256 14.95 -2.71 2.46
N GLY A 257 14.20 -2.07 1.56
CA GLY A 257 13.05 -1.22 1.92
C GLY A 257 13.44 0.16 2.43
N VAL A 258 12.49 0.87 3.04
CA VAL A 258 12.71 2.23 3.58
C VAL A 258 13.72 2.23 4.72
N GLN A 259 13.78 1.17 5.52
CA GLN A 259 14.77 1.06 6.59
C GLN A 259 16.22 1.12 6.08
N GLN A 260 16.54 0.54 4.93
CA GLN A 260 17.84 0.66 4.30
C GLN A 260 18.08 2.07 3.76
N GLN A 261 17.08 2.67 3.14
CA GLN A 261 17.16 4.00 2.54
C GLN A 261 17.39 5.08 3.61
N THR A 262 16.72 4.98 4.77
CA THR A 262 16.77 5.98 5.83
C THR A 262 17.83 5.71 6.90
N GLY A 263 18.34 4.48 6.98
CA GLY A 263 19.22 4.03 8.06
C GLY A 263 18.51 3.81 9.40
N VAL A 264 17.18 3.95 9.47
CA VAL A 264 16.39 3.71 10.69
C VAL A 264 15.95 2.27 10.72
N ILE A 265 16.52 1.47 11.63
CA ILE A 265 16.28 0.04 11.72
C ILE A 265 15.24 -0.24 12.82
N PRO A 266 14.07 -0.84 12.50
CA PRO A 266 13.07 -1.24 13.48
C PRO A 266 13.45 -2.53 14.20
N ASP A 267 12.69 -2.89 15.22
CA ASP A 267 12.85 -4.15 15.94
C ASP A 267 12.15 -5.31 15.21
N LEU A 268 11.03 -5.01 14.53
CA LEU A 268 10.28 -5.92 13.67
C LEU A 268 9.90 -5.23 12.37
N THR A 269 9.83 -5.98 11.28
CA THR A 269 9.32 -5.52 9.98
C THR A 269 8.30 -6.51 9.44
N THR A 270 7.20 -6.00 8.89
CA THR A 270 6.22 -6.82 8.16
C THR A 270 6.39 -6.66 6.66
N LEU A 271 6.36 -7.78 5.94
CA LEU A 271 6.58 -7.88 4.51
C LEU A 271 5.45 -8.66 3.85
N ALA A 272 5.06 -8.27 2.63
CA ALA A 272 4.16 -9.02 1.77
C ALA A 272 4.34 -8.57 0.31
N LYS A 273 3.38 -8.85 -0.56
CA LYS A 273 3.37 -8.35 -1.94
C LYS A 273 4.63 -8.74 -2.72
N ILE A 274 5.60 -7.81 -2.86
CA ILE A 274 6.84 -8.04 -3.62
C ILE A 274 7.61 -9.24 -3.07
N VAL A 275 7.63 -9.43 -1.76
CA VAL A 275 8.36 -10.55 -1.13
C VAL A 275 8.00 -11.91 -1.70
N ALA A 276 6.75 -12.11 -2.13
CA ALA A 276 6.23 -13.35 -2.69
C ALA A 276 6.12 -13.33 -4.24
N GLY A 277 6.79 -12.38 -4.91
CA GLY A 277 6.75 -12.28 -6.38
C GLY A 277 5.38 -11.97 -6.97
N GLY A 278 4.48 -11.33 -6.21
CA GLY A 278 3.11 -11.05 -6.62
C GLY A 278 2.12 -12.19 -6.34
N LEU A 279 2.56 -13.31 -5.76
CA LEU A 279 1.70 -14.40 -5.28
C LEU A 279 1.29 -14.17 -3.80
N PRO A 280 0.27 -14.91 -3.29
CA PRO A 280 -0.09 -14.84 -1.89
C PRO A 280 1.07 -15.25 -0.98
N GLY A 281 1.41 -14.39 -0.01
CA GLY A 281 2.49 -14.63 0.94
C GLY A 281 2.88 -13.36 1.66
N GLY A 282 3.51 -13.55 2.80
CA GLY A 282 4.06 -12.49 3.64
C GLY A 282 5.08 -13.04 4.61
N ALA A 283 5.69 -12.16 5.37
CA ALA A 283 6.61 -12.51 6.45
C ALA A 283 6.62 -11.44 7.53
N VAL A 284 6.92 -11.85 8.75
CA VAL A 284 7.43 -10.98 9.80
C VAL A 284 8.90 -11.32 10.01
N VAL A 285 9.73 -10.29 10.08
CA VAL A 285 11.17 -10.43 10.31
C VAL A 285 11.57 -9.50 11.46
N GLY A 286 12.66 -9.78 12.12
CA GLY A 286 13.13 -8.94 13.21
C GLY A 286 14.25 -9.55 14.03
N LYS A 287 14.54 -8.88 15.14
CA LYS A 287 15.57 -9.27 16.11
C LYS A 287 15.37 -10.70 16.61
N ALA A 288 16.46 -11.44 16.75
CA ALA A 288 16.43 -12.84 17.14
C ALA A 288 15.80 -13.05 18.53
N ASP A 289 16.05 -12.16 19.48
CA ASP A 289 15.49 -12.21 20.81
C ASP A 289 13.97 -12.01 20.84
N VAL A 290 13.44 -11.07 20.05
CA VAL A 290 11.99 -10.85 19.88
C VAL A 290 11.35 -12.06 19.18
N MET A 291 11.98 -12.58 18.13
CA MET A 291 11.49 -13.72 17.35
C MET A 291 11.58 -15.05 18.11
N SER A 292 12.39 -15.13 19.18
CA SER A 292 12.56 -16.34 20.00
C SER A 292 11.27 -16.83 20.66
N ALA A 293 10.26 -15.96 20.79
CA ALA A 293 8.92 -16.32 21.26
C ALA A 293 8.21 -17.36 20.36
N LEU A 294 8.71 -17.61 19.14
CA LEU A 294 8.22 -18.64 18.22
C LEU A 294 8.98 -19.98 18.35
N GLU A 295 10.13 -20.00 19.02
CA GLU A 295 11.04 -21.15 19.01
C GLU A 295 10.52 -22.32 19.84
N PHE A 296 10.73 -23.53 19.33
CA PHE A 296 10.62 -24.75 20.10
C PHE A 296 11.88 -24.96 20.95
N ARG A 297 11.71 -25.38 22.20
CA ARG A 297 12.81 -25.76 23.09
C ARG A 297 12.82 -27.27 23.27
N PRO A 298 13.83 -27.97 22.75
CA PRO A 298 13.94 -29.41 22.91
C PRO A 298 13.90 -29.82 24.38
N GLY A 299 13.04 -30.77 24.73
CA GLY A 299 12.89 -31.26 26.11
C GLY A 299 12.05 -30.40 27.05
N ASP A 300 11.64 -29.21 26.67
CA ASP A 300 10.80 -28.31 27.46
C ASP A 300 9.32 -28.37 26.98
N ALA A 301 8.59 -29.35 27.49
CA ALA A 301 7.21 -29.59 27.09
C ALA A 301 6.28 -28.44 27.55
N GLU A 302 6.57 -27.82 28.69
CA GLU A 302 5.78 -26.72 29.25
C GLU A 302 5.91 -25.47 28.38
N TRP A 303 7.15 -25.06 28.09
CA TRP A 303 7.41 -23.96 27.13
C TRP A 303 6.73 -24.21 25.81
N ASN A 304 6.96 -25.36 25.20
CA ASN A 304 6.46 -25.69 23.87
C ASN A 304 4.93 -25.67 23.78
N ARG A 305 4.23 -25.90 24.90
CA ARG A 305 2.77 -25.93 24.94
C ARG A 305 2.14 -24.61 25.36
N TYR A 306 2.75 -23.88 26.30
CA TYR A 306 2.08 -22.76 26.98
C TYR A 306 2.79 -21.40 26.85
N HIS A 307 4.09 -21.36 26.53
CA HIS A 307 4.89 -20.13 26.62
C HIS A 307 5.42 -19.64 25.29
N ARG A 308 5.27 -20.40 24.22
CA ARG A 308 5.61 -19.96 22.86
C ARG A 308 4.39 -19.56 22.04
N ILE A 309 4.60 -18.70 21.05
CA ILE A 309 3.55 -18.39 20.07
C ILE A 309 3.31 -19.61 19.16
N ASN A 310 2.09 -20.12 19.15
CA ASN A 310 1.66 -21.16 18.23
C ASN A 310 1.20 -20.52 16.91
N HIS A 311 1.78 -20.95 15.77
CA HIS A 311 1.45 -20.41 14.44
C HIS A 311 1.37 -21.52 13.39
N PRO A 312 0.28 -22.28 13.33
CA PRO A 312 0.08 -23.39 12.39
C PRO A 312 -0.54 -22.89 11.07
N GLY A 313 0.15 -22.02 10.31
CA GLY A 313 -0.36 -21.48 9.05
C GLY A 313 -0.19 -22.45 7.90
N THR A 314 -1.28 -22.97 7.32
CA THR A 314 -1.27 -23.98 6.25
C THR A 314 -0.42 -23.59 5.05
N PHE A 315 -0.49 -22.32 4.62
CA PHE A 315 0.21 -21.83 3.43
C PHE A 315 1.50 -21.05 3.71
N ASN A 316 1.98 -21.08 4.96
CA ASN A 316 3.23 -20.41 5.30
C ASN A 316 4.39 -21.01 4.50
N ALA A 317 5.12 -20.13 3.80
CA ALA A 317 6.22 -20.51 2.91
C ALA A 317 5.83 -21.61 1.92
N ASN A 318 4.63 -21.58 1.34
CA ASN A 318 4.28 -22.57 0.33
C ASN A 318 5.28 -22.53 -0.85
N PRO A 319 5.61 -23.70 -1.44
CA PRO A 319 6.71 -23.79 -2.40
C PRO A 319 6.47 -22.96 -3.67
N LEU A 320 5.21 -22.71 -4.05
CA LEU A 320 4.89 -21.90 -5.22
C LEU A 320 5.22 -20.43 -4.99
N SER A 321 4.79 -19.86 -3.85
CA SER A 321 5.13 -18.49 -3.48
C SER A 321 6.62 -18.32 -3.16
N ALA A 322 7.26 -19.35 -2.59
CA ALA A 322 8.69 -19.36 -2.35
C ALA A 322 9.50 -19.30 -3.66
N ALA A 323 9.13 -20.10 -4.67
CA ALA A 323 9.79 -20.05 -5.97
C ALA A 323 9.67 -18.69 -6.66
N ALA A 324 8.47 -18.10 -6.64
CA ALA A 324 8.24 -16.75 -7.18
C ALA A 324 8.97 -15.68 -6.38
N GLY A 325 8.96 -15.79 -5.04
CA GLY A 325 9.65 -14.88 -4.13
C GLY A 325 11.17 -14.89 -4.29
N VAL A 326 11.78 -16.07 -4.40
CA VAL A 326 13.22 -16.21 -4.68
C VAL A 326 13.56 -15.50 -6.00
N ALA A 327 12.86 -15.82 -7.10
CA ALA A 327 13.11 -15.20 -8.39
C ALA A 327 12.90 -13.67 -8.38
N MET A 328 11.92 -13.18 -7.62
CA MET A 328 11.70 -11.75 -7.44
C MET A 328 12.82 -11.08 -6.65
N LEU A 329 13.23 -11.67 -5.52
CA LEU A 329 14.20 -11.06 -4.63
C LEU A 329 15.63 -11.11 -5.18
N GLU A 330 15.97 -12.09 -6.01
CA GLU A 330 17.22 -12.09 -6.76
C GLU A 330 17.34 -10.87 -7.68
N ILE A 331 16.25 -10.51 -8.38
CA ILE A 331 16.22 -9.33 -9.25
C ILE A 331 16.15 -8.04 -8.43
N ALA A 332 15.25 -7.97 -7.45
CA ALA A 332 15.09 -6.78 -6.60
C ALA A 332 16.37 -6.47 -5.80
N GLY A 333 17.13 -7.52 -5.43
CA GLY A 333 18.40 -7.40 -4.69
C GLY A 333 19.53 -6.73 -5.45
N THR A 334 19.42 -6.55 -6.78
CA THR A 334 20.43 -5.83 -7.58
C THR A 334 20.38 -4.30 -7.38
N GLY A 335 19.24 -3.76 -6.96
CA GLY A 335 19.02 -2.31 -6.84
C GLY A 335 18.58 -1.64 -8.15
N GLU A 336 18.85 -2.24 -9.30
CA GLU A 336 18.49 -1.69 -10.62
C GLU A 336 16.98 -1.42 -10.78
N PRO A 337 16.06 -2.32 -10.34
CA PRO A 337 14.63 -2.05 -10.40
C PRO A 337 14.23 -0.77 -9.68
N GLN A 338 14.76 -0.54 -8.48
CA GLN A 338 14.41 0.60 -7.65
C GLN A 338 14.89 1.92 -8.25
N GLU A 339 16.13 1.97 -8.74
CA GLU A 339 16.69 3.14 -9.42
C GLU A 339 15.89 3.48 -10.68
N TYR A 340 15.49 2.47 -11.45
CA TYR A 340 14.70 2.67 -12.65
C TYR A 340 13.32 3.26 -12.34
N ILE A 341 12.56 2.65 -11.41
CA ILE A 341 11.19 3.09 -11.10
C ILE A 341 11.19 4.45 -10.40
N GLU A 342 12.20 4.78 -9.60
CA GLU A 342 12.35 6.09 -8.99
C GLU A 342 12.53 7.16 -10.06
N ARG A 343 13.48 6.98 -10.97
CA ARG A 343 13.74 7.92 -12.07
C ARG A 343 12.51 8.12 -12.95
N LEU A 344 11.88 7.02 -13.37
CA LEU A 344 10.72 7.08 -14.25
C LEU A 344 9.52 7.74 -13.58
N GLY A 345 9.28 7.43 -12.30
CA GLY A 345 8.20 8.02 -11.53
C GLY A 345 8.40 9.51 -11.26
N ARG A 346 9.63 9.96 -10.99
CA ARG A 346 9.94 11.40 -10.88
C ARG A 346 9.68 12.14 -12.20
N THR A 347 10.00 11.51 -13.34
CA THR A 347 9.65 12.06 -14.65
C THR A 347 8.14 12.19 -14.82
N LEU A 348 7.37 11.15 -14.49
CA LEU A 348 5.90 11.19 -14.55
C LEU A 348 5.33 12.31 -13.67
N ILE A 349 5.77 12.40 -12.41
CA ILE A 349 5.34 13.45 -11.46
C ILE A 349 5.60 14.84 -12.05
N THR A 350 6.77 15.06 -12.65
CA THR A 350 7.16 16.32 -13.27
C THR A 350 6.24 16.67 -14.46
N GLU A 351 5.97 15.71 -15.35
CA GLU A 351 5.13 15.92 -16.50
C GLU A 351 3.67 16.18 -16.13
N MET A 352 3.15 15.47 -15.12
CA MET A 352 1.79 15.71 -14.62
C MET A 352 1.67 17.06 -13.92
N ASN A 353 2.68 17.50 -13.17
CA ASN A 353 2.70 18.85 -12.57
C ASN A 353 2.79 19.94 -13.63
N ARG A 354 3.51 19.70 -14.74
CA ARG A 354 3.52 20.62 -15.87
C ARG A 354 2.10 20.80 -16.45
N ALA A 355 1.34 19.71 -16.59
CA ALA A 355 -0.05 19.77 -17.05
C ALA A 355 -0.94 20.60 -16.12
N ILE A 356 -0.80 20.44 -14.80
CA ILE A 356 -1.50 21.27 -13.78
C ILE A 356 -1.16 22.75 -13.95
N SER A 357 0.13 23.07 -14.11
CA SER A 357 0.61 24.45 -14.28
C SER A 357 0.13 25.10 -15.57
N GLU A 358 0.19 24.39 -16.69
CA GLU A 358 -0.28 24.87 -17.99
C GLU A 358 -1.79 25.16 -18.00
N LEU A 359 -2.58 24.38 -17.26
CA LEU A 359 -4.02 24.60 -17.11
C LEU A 359 -4.39 25.61 -16.03
N GLY A 360 -3.40 26.11 -15.25
CA GLY A 360 -3.62 27.08 -14.18
C GLY A 360 -4.48 26.55 -13.03
N ILE A 361 -4.38 25.26 -12.69
CA ILE A 361 -5.16 24.64 -11.61
C ILE A 361 -4.45 24.86 -10.28
N GLU A 362 -4.79 25.95 -9.60
CA GLU A 362 -4.16 26.35 -8.35
C GLU A 362 -4.42 25.35 -7.21
N GLY A 363 -3.44 25.25 -6.29
CA GLY A 363 -3.52 24.39 -5.09
C GLY A 363 -3.51 22.90 -5.35
N SER A 364 -3.28 22.50 -6.59
CA SER A 364 -3.19 21.11 -7.03
C SER A 364 -1.74 20.69 -7.23
N CYS A 365 -1.43 19.42 -6.97
CA CYS A 365 -0.12 18.86 -7.30
C CYS A 365 -0.18 17.33 -7.47
N VAL A 366 0.84 16.81 -8.14
CA VAL A 366 1.19 15.39 -8.09
C VAL A 366 2.48 15.28 -7.28
N TYR A 367 2.50 14.42 -6.27
CA TYR A 367 3.61 14.29 -5.33
C TYR A 367 3.92 12.82 -5.03
N GLY A 368 5.07 12.56 -4.42
CA GLY A 368 5.55 11.24 -4.06
C GLY A 368 7.06 11.12 -4.32
N ASP A 369 7.63 9.96 -3.99
CA ASP A 369 9.08 9.73 -4.02
C ASP A 369 9.58 9.07 -5.32
N GLY A 370 8.73 8.99 -6.33
CA GLY A 370 9.01 8.32 -7.60
C GLY A 370 8.34 6.96 -7.72
N PRO A 371 8.70 5.94 -6.93
CA PRO A 371 8.07 4.61 -7.04
C PRO A 371 6.55 4.59 -6.85
N ILE A 372 6.04 5.55 -6.08
CA ILE A 372 4.61 5.77 -5.84
C ILE A 372 4.33 7.26 -5.98
N PHE A 373 3.22 7.60 -6.66
CA PHE A 373 2.76 8.97 -6.79
C PHE A 373 1.31 9.13 -6.34
N HIS A 374 0.98 10.34 -5.89
CA HIS A 374 -0.34 10.74 -5.43
C HIS A 374 -0.78 12.00 -6.14
N ILE A 375 -2.09 12.16 -6.35
CA ILE A 375 -2.68 13.30 -7.04
C ILE A 375 -3.58 14.04 -6.06
N LEU A 376 -3.32 15.33 -5.88
CA LEU A 376 -4.11 16.26 -5.09
C LEU A 376 -4.70 17.31 -6.03
N LEU A 377 -6.02 17.42 -6.09
CA LEU A 377 -6.71 18.36 -6.98
C LEU A 377 -7.60 19.34 -6.20
N GLY A 378 -7.46 20.64 -6.51
CA GLY A 378 -8.43 21.66 -6.17
C GLY A 378 -8.49 22.08 -4.70
N ARG A 379 -7.43 21.89 -3.90
CA ARG A 379 -7.43 22.31 -2.49
C ARG A 379 -6.20 23.16 -2.16
N GLY A 380 -6.37 24.49 -2.27
CA GLY A 380 -5.35 25.50 -2.15
C GLY A 380 -4.33 25.35 -1.04
N ALA A 381 -3.19 25.97 -1.16
CA ALA A 381 -2.10 26.15 -0.19
C ALA A 381 -1.31 24.87 0.24
N CYS A 382 -1.65 23.69 -0.22
CA CYS A 382 -0.93 22.46 0.16
C CYS A 382 0.24 22.10 -0.78
N ALA A 383 0.41 22.84 -1.88
CA ALA A 383 1.44 22.55 -2.87
C ALA A 383 2.39 23.74 -3.09
N ASN A 384 3.67 23.45 -3.21
CA ASN A 384 4.66 24.37 -3.73
C ASN A 384 4.49 24.52 -5.26
N ARG A 385 5.07 25.58 -5.84
CA ARG A 385 5.04 25.80 -7.30
C ARG A 385 5.75 24.70 -8.09
N ASP A 386 6.67 23.96 -7.47
CA ASP A 386 7.39 22.83 -8.05
C ASP A 386 6.61 21.50 -7.95
N GLY A 387 5.38 21.52 -7.42
CA GLY A 387 4.55 20.34 -7.27
C GLY A 387 4.85 19.49 -6.04
N THR A 388 5.69 19.98 -5.11
CA THR A 388 5.88 19.31 -3.82
C THR A 388 4.83 19.77 -2.81
N LEU A 389 4.48 18.90 -1.86
CA LEU A 389 3.64 19.29 -0.73
C LEU A 389 4.40 20.26 0.16
N LEU A 390 3.71 21.30 0.62
CA LEU A 390 4.26 22.21 1.64
C LEU A 390 4.41 21.45 2.96
N ALA A 391 5.63 21.38 3.47
CA ALA A 391 5.91 20.76 4.76
C ALA A 391 5.05 21.42 5.87
N GLY A 392 4.33 20.61 6.62
CA GLY A 392 3.48 21.05 7.73
C GLY A 392 2.17 21.77 7.35
N SER A 393 1.86 21.92 6.06
CA SER A 393 0.64 22.61 5.61
C SER A 393 -0.59 21.73 5.49
N ALA A 394 -0.41 20.41 5.54
CA ALA A 394 -1.51 19.47 5.39
C ALA A 394 -1.54 18.51 6.57
N ASP A 395 -2.50 18.71 7.45
CA ASP A 395 -2.82 17.72 8.45
C ASP A 395 -3.38 16.43 7.81
N THR A 396 -3.35 15.34 8.57
CA THR A 396 -3.85 14.03 8.14
C THR A 396 -5.28 14.09 7.61
N LEU A 397 -6.14 14.92 8.20
CA LEU A 397 -7.53 15.05 7.82
C LEU A 397 -7.69 15.78 6.49
N THR A 398 -6.98 16.89 6.31
CA THR A 398 -7.00 17.70 5.08
C THR A 398 -6.55 16.89 3.88
N LEU A 399 -5.41 16.18 3.96
CA LEU A 399 -4.92 15.35 2.84
C LEU A 399 -5.83 14.17 2.54
N ARG A 400 -6.40 13.52 3.54
CA ARG A 400 -7.34 12.41 3.30
C ARG A 400 -8.65 12.85 2.63
N GLN A 401 -9.09 14.07 2.86
CA GLN A 401 -10.29 14.63 2.27
C GLN A 401 -10.02 15.49 1.02
N ALA A 402 -8.76 15.58 0.60
CA ALA A 402 -8.32 16.50 -0.44
C ALA A 402 -9.07 16.31 -1.77
N ASN A 403 -9.27 15.07 -2.19
CA ASN A 403 -10.06 14.78 -3.38
C ASN A 403 -11.45 14.25 -2.97
N THR A 404 -12.50 14.95 -3.35
CA THR A 404 -13.87 14.45 -3.15
C THR A 404 -14.12 13.18 -3.95
N SER A 405 -15.13 12.39 -3.56
CA SER A 405 -15.49 11.18 -4.32
C SER A 405 -15.87 11.51 -5.77
N GLU A 406 -16.51 12.66 -6.01
CA GLU A 406 -16.85 13.14 -7.35
C GLU A 406 -15.60 13.44 -8.19
N VAL A 407 -14.61 14.13 -7.63
CA VAL A 407 -13.34 14.44 -8.30
C VAL A 407 -12.57 13.15 -8.61
N LYS A 408 -12.48 12.22 -7.67
CA LYS A 408 -11.83 10.92 -7.87
C LYS A 408 -12.49 10.10 -8.99
N ALA A 409 -13.83 10.04 -8.97
CA ALA A 409 -14.58 9.31 -9.99
C ALA A 409 -14.44 9.95 -11.37
N ALA A 410 -14.47 11.28 -11.47
CA ALA A 410 -14.28 11.98 -12.73
C ALA A 410 -12.86 11.77 -13.29
N LEU A 411 -11.84 11.90 -12.44
CA LEU A 411 -10.45 11.64 -12.83
C LEU A 411 -10.28 10.20 -13.30
N GLN A 412 -10.76 9.22 -12.54
CA GLN A 412 -10.69 7.81 -12.92
C GLN A 412 -11.35 7.53 -14.28
N LYS A 413 -12.58 8.02 -14.47
CA LYS A 413 -13.31 7.86 -15.74
C LYS A 413 -12.58 8.51 -16.92
N GLY A 414 -12.08 9.73 -16.71
CA GLY A 414 -11.37 10.48 -17.75
C GLY A 414 -10.07 9.80 -18.17
N MET A 415 -9.29 9.32 -17.21
CA MET A 415 -8.05 8.58 -17.46
C MET A 415 -8.32 7.22 -18.12
N MET A 416 -9.29 6.44 -17.63
CA MET A 416 -9.64 5.15 -18.22
C MET A 416 -10.11 5.28 -19.67
N ARG A 417 -10.92 6.29 -20.01
CA ARG A 417 -11.31 6.56 -21.41
C ARG A 417 -10.12 6.84 -22.32
N ARG A 418 -8.98 7.20 -21.76
CA ARG A 418 -7.72 7.49 -22.47
C ARG A 418 -6.67 6.38 -22.29
N GLY A 419 -7.12 5.20 -21.84
CA GLY A 419 -6.27 4.02 -21.73
C GLY A 419 -5.30 4.04 -20.53
N VAL A 420 -5.65 4.71 -19.43
CA VAL A 420 -4.85 4.74 -18.21
C VAL A 420 -5.71 4.40 -17.01
N ASP A 421 -5.29 3.44 -16.20
CA ASP A 421 -5.99 3.04 -14.98
C ASP A 421 -5.18 3.39 -13.73
N LEU A 422 -5.61 4.47 -13.04
CA LEU A 422 -5.01 4.95 -11.81
C LEU A 422 -5.50 4.14 -10.61
N MET A 423 -4.65 3.97 -9.61
CA MET A 423 -5.04 3.33 -8.36
C MET A 423 -5.98 4.23 -7.55
N SER A 424 -7.20 3.74 -7.34
CA SER A 424 -8.26 4.46 -6.59
C SER A 424 -8.54 5.88 -7.09
N GLY A 425 -8.24 6.18 -8.36
CA GLY A 425 -8.52 7.46 -9.01
C GLY A 425 -7.67 8.64 -8.52
N HIS A 426 -6.61 8.42 -7.74
CA HIS A 426 -5.78 9.51 -7.21
C HIS A 426 -4.35 9.11 -6.86
N ALA A 427 -3.91 7.93 -7.22
CA ALA A 427 -2.56 7.45 -6.95
C ALA A 427 -2.09 6.49 -8.04
N GLY A 428 -0.82 6.14 -8.02
CA GLY A 428 -0.28 5.10 -8.88
C GLY A 428 1.06 4.57 -8.42
N ILE A 429 1.36 3.36 -8.87
CA ILE A 429 2.58 2.62 -8.53
C ILE A 429 3.34 2.32 -9.82
N ILE A 430 4.61 2.65 -9.84
CA ILE A 430 5.51 2.39 -10.95
C ILE A 430 6.11 0.98 -10.82
N ALA A 431 6.18 0.27 -11.94
CA ALA A 431 6.88 -1.00 -12.08
C ALA A 431 7.96 -0.88 -13.16
N THR A 432 8.93 -1.79 -13.17
CA THR A 432 10.02 -1.75 -14.17
C THR A 432 9.57 -1.96 -15.60
N SER A 433 8.37 -2.48 -15.78
CA SER A 433 7.75 -2.64 -17.10
C SER A 433 7.14 -1.38 -17.70
N HIS A 434 6.96 -0.31 -16.91
CA HIS A 434 6.57 0.98 -17.44
C HIS A 434 7.72 1.59 -18.24
N THR A 435 7.36 2.34 -19.29
CA THR A 435 8.30 2.97 -20.20
C THR A 435 8.12 4.49 -20.27
N GLU A 436 9.07 5.19 -20.85
CA GLU A 436 8.93 6.64 -21.14
C GLU A 436 7.73 6.93 -22.05
N ALA A 437 7.39 5.99 -22.95
CA ALA A 437 6.18 6.11 -23.78
C ALA A 437 4.89 6.02 -22.93
N ASP A 438 4.87 5.15 -21.90
CA ASP A 438 3.75 5.08 -20.96
C ASP A 438 3.63 6.38 -20.15
N VAL A 439 4.75 6.97 -19.74
CA VAL A 439 4.80 8.27 -19.06
C VAL A 439 4.22 9.37 -19.94
N ALA A 440 4.66 9.47 -21.20
CA ALA A 440 4.17 10.48 -22.14
C ALA A 440 2.66 10.32 -22.44
N GLN A 441 2.19 9.08 -22.64
CA GLN A 441 0.77 8.80 -22.85
C GLN A 441 -0.05 9.17 -21.59
N THR A 442 0.46 8.85 -20.39
CA THR A 442 -0.22 9.16 -19.14
C THR A 442 -0.31 10.67 -18.89
N ALA A 443 0.78 11.40 -19.11
CA ALA A 443 0.79 12.86 -18.97
C ALA A 443 -0.20 13.53 -19.95
N THR A 444 -0.26 13.07 -21.19
CA THR A 444 -1.24 13.55 -22.17
C THR A 444 -2.67 13.23 -21.73
N ALA A 445 -2.94 12.00 -21.31
CA ALA A 445 -4.25 11.58 -20.82
C ALA A 445 -4.69 12.41 -19.60
N PHE A 446 -3.74 12.72 -18.72
CA PHE A 446 -3.97 13.53 -17.53
C PHE A 446 -4.32 14.98 -17.90
N TYR A 447 -3.53 15.61 -18.78
CA TYR A 447 -3.81 16.96 -19.27
C TYR A 447 -5.22 17.08 -19.86
N GLU A 448 -5.58 16.19 -20.78
CA GLU A 448 -6.88 16.19 -21.44
C GLU A 448 -8.03 15.92 -20.46
N THR A 449 -7.79 15.07 -19.46
CA THR A 449 -8.79 14.80 -18.41
C THR A 449 -8.99 16.01 -17.52
N LEU A 450 -7.93 16.68 -17.07
CA LEU A 450 -8.03 17.88 -16.26
C LEU A 450 -8.73 19.03 -16.99
N LYS A 451 -8.44 19.20 -18.29
CA LYS A 451 -9.10 20.20 -19.12
C LYS A 451 -10.61 19.96 -19.18
N GLU A 452 -11.04 18.72 -19.41
CA GLU A 452 -12.46 18.33 -19.39
C GLU A 452 -13.09 18.60 -18.02
N MET A 453 -12.40 18.24 -16.92
CA MET A 453 -12.88 18.50 -15.57
C MET A 453 -13.01 20.00 -15.23
N GLN A 454 -12.16 20.87 -15.81
CA GLN A 454 -12.30 22.33 -15.70
C GLN A 454 -13.52 22.84 -16.48
N GLU A 455 -13.72 22.38 -17.72
CA GLU A 455 -14.88 22.74 -18.53
C GLU A 455 -16.20 22.38 -17.83
N ASP A 456 -16.22 21.24 -17.14
CA ASP A 456 -17.35 20.77 -16.32
C ASP A 456 -17.42 21.44 -14.92
N ARG A 457 -16.52 22.34 -14.59
CA ARG A 457 -16.41 23.05 -13.29
C ARG A 457 -16.32 22.13 -12.09
N LEU A 458 -15.79 20.94 -12.25
CA LEU A 458 -15.63 19.96 -11.15
C LEU A 458 -14.54 20.37 -10.17
N LEU A 459 -13.49 21.04 -10.67
CA LEU A 459 -12.37 21.49 -9.84
C LEU A 459 -12.75 22.73 -9.00
N ASP A 460 -13.64 23.59 -9.49
CA ASP A 460 -14.18 24.73 -8.73
C ASP A 460 -14.99 24.30 -7.49
N LYS A 461 -15.73 23.20 -7.61
CA LYS A 461 -16.53 22.64 -6.51
C LYS A 461 -15.66 22.09 -5.36
N ALA A 462 -14.49 21.54 -5.68
CA ALA A 462 -13.56 21.00 -4.69
C ALA A 462 -13.04 22.08 -3.72
N VAL A 463 -12.93 23.34 -4.17
CA VAL A 463 -12.49 24.48 -3.35
C VAL A 463 -13.62 24.99 -2.43
N LYS A 464 -14.89 24.92 -2.85
CA LYS A 464 -16.01 25.49 -2.10
C LYS A 464 -16.49 24.63 -0.93
N SER A 465 -16.37 23.31 -0.99
CA SER A 465 -16.98 22.41 -0.01
C SER A 465 -16.35 22.42 1.40
N LEU A 466 -15.15 22.99 1.58
CA LEU A 466 -14.50 23.10 2.90
C LEU A 466 -14.87 24.36 3.68
N TRP A 467 -15.23 25.45 3.00
CA TRP A 467 -15.56 26.72 3.65
C TRP A 467 -17.03 26.82 4.04
N GLU A 468 -17.89 25.96 3.49
CA GLU A 468 -19.32 25.93 3.83
C GLU A 468 -19.65 24.97 4.98
N THR A 469 -18.68 24.20 5.50
CA THR A 469 -18.89 23.20 6.57
C THR A 469 -18.19 23.55 7.88
N LEU A 470 -17.47 24.67 7.96
CA LEU A 470 -16.93 25.31 9.16
C LEU A 470 -17.77 26.54 9.54
#